data_0a9586e29ba096bc5c0d2a833f957f4f
#
_entry.id   0a9586e29ba096bc5c0d2a833f957f4f
#
_cell.length_a   1.000
_cell.length_b   1.000
_cell.length_c   1.000
_cell.angle_alpha   90.00
_cell.angle_beta   90.00
_cell.angle_gamma   90.00
#
_symmetry.space_group_name_H-M   'P 1'
#
loop_
_entity.id
_entity.type
_entity.pdbx_description
1 polymer ?
#
loop_
_entity_poly.entity_id
_entity_poly.type
_entity_poly.pdbx_seq_one_letter_code
_entity_poly.pdbx_strand_id
1 'polypeptide(L)'
;RMRLQRIIRKIKMINKMISPEINVPALKENSIVELPVSRIVSFGAFLSAQTGNNADDILLHNGQQTSEIKEGDIVKVFLYHDPKHRLTASMRLPKLEIGEVGYAEVIMTTRFGAFVDVGTERGIFLPYSEMIEPVQKGQKIWIKLYEDKTGRLAVTTHVEEDIRRLARPCKELNVGDKITGTVYNITRQGIFIITRERWIGFLHNSN
;
A
#
# COMPACT_ATOMS: atom_id res chain seq x y z
N ARG A 1 16.08 1.31 -55.72
CA ARG A 1 15.61 2.10 -54.52
C ARG A 1 14.33 1.56 -53.92
N MET A 2 13.34 1.07 -54.72
CA MET A 2 12.07 0.53 -54.18
C MET A 2 12.19 -0.78 -53.36
N ARG A 3 13.11 -1.68 -53.70
CA ARG A 3 13.31 -2.95 -52.96
C ARG A 3 13.82 -2.73 -51.52
N LEU A 4 14.74 -1.78 -51.33
CA LEU A 4 15.33 -1.49 -50.02
C LEU A 4 14.28 -0.89 -49.04
N GLN A 5 13.44 0.02 -49.51
CA GLN A 5 12.36 0.61 -48.70
C GLN A 5 11.28 -0.41 -48.30
N ARG A 6 10.98 -1.41 -49.13
CA ARG A 6 10.10 -2.53 -48.81
C ARG A 6 10.68 -3.45 -47.73
N ILE A 7 11.98 -3.70 -47.77
CA ILE A 7 12.69 -4.49 -46.75
C ILE A 7 12.69 -3.75 -45.40
N ILE A 8 13.01 -2.45 -45.41
CA ILE A 8 13.00 -1.62 -44.20
C ILE A 8 11.61 -1.54 -43.58
N ARG A 9 10.53 -1.41 -44.39
CA ARG A 9 9.17 -1.48 -43.89
C ARG A 9 8.82 -2.85 -43.30
N LYS A 10 9.25 -3.97 -43.91
CA LYS A 10 9.04 -5.33 -43.38
C LYS A 10 9.80 -5.54 -42.07
N ILE A 11 11.05 -5.08 -41.97
CA ILE A 11 11.83 -5.16 -40.72
C ILE A 11 11.19 -4.32 -39.62
N LYS A 12 10.69 -3.12 -39.89
CA LYS A 12 9.94 -2.30 -38.92
C LYS A 12 8.64 -2.96 -38.50
N MET A 13 7.91 -3.62 -39.40
CA MET A 13 6.70 -4.39 -39.02
C MET A 13 7.03 -5.64 -38.19
N ILE A 14 8.10 -6.36 -38.54
CA ILE A 14 8.54 -7.53 -37.77
C ILE A 14 9.04 -7.12 -36.39
N ASN A 15 9.81 -6.04 -36.26
CA ASN A 15 10.20 -5.51 -34.94
C ASN A 15 9.02 -5.03 -34.12
N LYS A 16 7.96 -4.48 -34.72
CA LYS A 16 6.71 -4.14 -34.01
C LYS A 16 5.90 -5.36 -33.59
N MET A 17 6.06 -6.51 -34.27
CA MET A 17 5.41 -7.77 -33.92
C MET A 17 6.22 -8.64 -32.93
N ILE A 18 7.54 -8.40 -32.82
CA ILE A 18 8.46 -9.18 -31.95
C ILE A 18 8.73 -8.45 -30.63
N SER A 19 8.52 -7.14 -30.57
CA SER A 19 8.45 -6.45 -29.28
C SER A 19 7.02 -6.63 -28.75
N PRO A 20 6.76 -7.49 -27.76
CA PRO A 20 5.58 -7.29 -26.98
C PRO A 20 5.66 -5.84 -26.48
N GLU A 21 4.65 -5.02 -26.73
CA GLU A 21 4.47 -3.82 -25.93
C GLU A 21 4.39 -4.36 -24.50
N ILE A 22 5.53 -4.35 -23.79
CA ILE A 22 5.56 -4.53 -22.36
C ILE A 22 4.76 -3.32 -21.88
N ASN A 23 3.50 -3.56 -21.58
CA ASN A 23 2.63 -2.57 -20.98
C ASN A 23 3.21 -2.35 -19.58
N VAL A 24 4.25 -1.48 -19.50
CA VAL A 24 4.87 -1.10 -18.23
C VAL A 24 3.78 -0.34 -17.48
N PRO A 25 3.23 -0.90 -16.40
CA PRO A 25 2.23 -0.20 -15.62
C PRO A 25 2.81 1.16 -15.24
N ALA A 26 2.06 2.24 -15.48
CA ALA A 26 2.52 3.56 -15.10
C ALA A 26 2.90 3.55 -13.62
N LEU A 27 4.16 3.86 -13.30
CA LEU A 27 4.66 3.87 -11.92
C LEU A 27 3.89 4.91 -11.12
N LYS A 28 3.35 4.51 -9.97
CA LYS A 28 2.49 5.34 -9.12
C LYS A 28 2.94 5.26 -7.67
N GLU A 29 2.72 6.34 -6.95
CA GLU A 29 2.84 6.31 -5.49
C GLU A 29 1.87 5.29 -4.87
N ASN A 30 2.22 4.77 -3.70
CA ASN A 30 1.44 3.78 -2.96
C ASN A 30 1.19 2.48 -3.76
N SER A 31 2.13 2.09 -4.61
CA SER A 31 2.11 0.81 -5.33
C SER A 31 3.34 -0.03 -5.03
N ILE A 32 3.22 -1.33 -5.21
CA ILE A 32 4.33 -2.28 -5.12
C ILE A 32 4.67 -2.71 -6.54
N VAL A 33 5.94 -2.58 -6.90
CA VAL A 33 6.45 -2.93 -8.24
C VAL A 33 7.78 -3.67 -8.14
N GLU A 34 8.13 -4.40 -9.20
CA GLU A 34 9.46 -5.00 -9.38
C GLU A 34 10.20 -4.23 -10.46
N LEU A 35 11.36 -3.67 -10.13
CA LEU A 35 12.15 -2.85 -11.03
C LEU A 35 13.60 -3.31 -11.07
N PRO A 36 14.25 -3.27 -12.25
CA PRO A 36 15.67 -3.57 -12.37
C PRO A 36 16.53 -2.42 -11.85
N VAL A 37 17.61 -2.76 -11.15
CA VAL A 37 18.63 -1.81 -10.72
C VAL A 37 19.44 -1.38 -11.95
N SER A 38 19.34 -0.10 -12.34
CA SER A 38 20.04 0.42 -13.51
C SER A 38 21.47 0.88 -13.20
N ARG A 39 21.70 1.43 -11.99
CA ARG A 39 23.03 1.86 -11.54
C ARG A 39 23.08 2.04 -10.04
N ILE A 40 24.27 1.86 -9.47
CA ILE A 40 24.58 2.10 -8.06
C ILE A 40 25.33 3.43 -7.92
N VAL A 41 24.98 4.22 -6.91
CA VAL A 41 25.62 5.49 -6.56
C VAL A 41 25.92 5.53 -5.06
N SER A 42 26.74 6.49 -4.62
CA SER A 42 27.18 6.56 -3.22
C SER A 42 26.03 6.69 -2.19
N PHE A 43 24.93 7.29 -2.57
CA PHE A 43 23.76 7.52 -1.69
C PHE A 43 22.58 6.56 -1.94
N GLY A 44 22.71 5.62 -2.88
CA GLY A 44 21.65 4.65 -3.18
C GLY A 44 21.80 3.95 -4.52
N ALA A 45 20.68 3.55 -5.08
CA ALA A 45 20.59 2.97 -6.39
C ALA A 45 19.49 3.66 -7.21
N PHE A 46 19.62 3.65 -8.53
CA PHE A 46 18.54 4.03 -9.42
C PHE A 46 17.91 2.79 -10.03
N LEU A 47 16.59 2.72 -9.95
CA LEU A 47 15.78 1.65 -10.52
C LEU A 47 15.22 2.12 -11.85
N SER A 48 15.37 1.31 -12.89
CA SER A 48 14.89 1.67 -14.22
C SER A 48 13.37 1.76 -14.26
N ALA A 49 12.86 2.91 -14.69
CA ALA A 49 11.43 3.07 -14.97
C ALA A 49 11.01 2.41 -16.30
N GLN A 50 11.96 1.80 -17.03
CA GLN A 50 11.76 1.12 -18.32
C GLN A 50 11.16 2.03 -19.42
N THR A 51 11.30 3.33 -19.29
CA THR A 51 10.85 4.32 -20.29
C THR A 51 11.87 4.51 -21.43
N GLY A 52 13.09 4.00 -21.26
CA GLY A 52 14.22 4.28 -22.16
C GLY A 52 14.92 5.60 -21.86
N ASN A 53 14.48 6.36 -20.87
CA ASN A 53 15.08 7.60 -20.42
C ASN A 53 15.55 7.49 -18.96
N ASN A 54 16.86 7.55 -18.73
CA ASN A 54 17.44 7.42 -17.38
C ASN A 54 17.05 8.58 -16.44
N ALA A 55 16.50 9.69 -16.98
CA ALA A 55 15.98 10.77 -16.14
C ALA A 55 14.70 10.37 -15.38
N ASP A 56 14.00 9.34 -15.84
CA ASP A 56 12.78 8.82 -15.22
C ASP A 56 13.09 7.75 -14.17
N ASP A 57 14.36 7.33 -14.02
CA ASP A 57 14.77 6.30 -13.06
C ASP A 57 14.42 6.71 -11.62
N ILE A 58 13.95 5.73 -10.86
CA ILE A 58 13.47 5.92 -9.49
C ILE A 58 14.61 5.73 -8.50
N LEU A 59 14.81 6.70 -7.60
CA LEU A 59 15.82 6.59 -6.54
C LEU A 59 15.36 5.61 -5.45
N LEU A 60 16.22 4.66 -5.12
CA LEU A 60 16.17 3.82 -3.93
C LEU A 60 17.36 4.21 -3.02
N HIS A 61 17.11 5.07 -2.03
CA HIS A 61 18.14 5.56 -1.12
C HIS A 61 18.71 4.42 -0.26
N ASN A 62 20.02 4.51 0.12
CA ASN A 62 20.68 3.49 0.96
C ASN A 62 19.88 3.15 2.24
N GLY A 63 19.30 4.15 2.90
CA GLY A 63 18.47 3.97 4.11
C GLY A 63 17.14 3.25 3.87
N GLN A 64 16.74 3.06 2.62
CA GLN A 64 15.52 2.33 2.22
C GLN A 64 15.79 0.93 1.67
N GLN A 65 17.06 0.53 1.62
CA GLN A 65 17.48 -0.82 1.23
C GLN A 65 17.46 -1.73 2.45
N THR A 66 16.92 -2.93 2.31
CA THR A 66 16.86 -3.96 3.38
C THR A 66 17.88 -5.08 3.17
N SER A 67 18.53 -5.10 2.01
CA SER A 67 19.61 -6.02 1.65
C SER A 67 20.57 -5.36 0.65
N GLU A 68 21.76 -5.93 0.48
CA GLU A 68 22.65 -5.52 -0.61
C GLU A 68 22.02 -5.82 -1.97
N ILE A 69 22.23 -4.90 -2.90
CA ILE A 69 21.76 -4.97 -4.28
C ILE A 69 22.89 -4.64 -5.26
N LYS A 70 22.79 -5.16 -6.47
CA LYS A 70 23.75 -4.96 -7.56
C LYS A 70 23.05 -4.48 -8.81
N GLU A 71 23.82 -3.87 -9.72
CA GLU A 71 23.32 -3.54 -11.06
C GLU A 71 22.80 -4.78 -11.77
N GLY A 72 21.62 -4.69 -12.37
CA GLY A 72 20.92 -5.79 -13.03
C GLY A 72 20.00 -6.62 -12.13
N ASP A 73 20.08 -6.49 -10.80
CA ASP A 73 19.13 -7.14 -9.90
C ASP A 73 17.71 -6.60 -10.12
N ILE A 74 16.72 -7.48 -9.96
CA ILE A 74 15.30 -7.06 -9.92
C ILE A 74 14.89 -6.96 -8.45
N VAL A 75 14.45 -5.77 -8.03
CA VAL A 75 14.07 -5.50 -6.66
C VAL A 75 12.58 -5.18 -6.54
N LYS A 76 11.94 -5.78 -5.55
CA LYS A 76 10.54 -5.48 -5.20
C LYS A 76 10.52 -4.29 -4.26
N VAL A 77 9.81 -3.24 -4.64
CA VAL A 77 9.79 -1.97 -3.90
C VAL A 77 8.39 -1.40 -3.79
N PHE A 78 8.19 -0.66 -2.72
CA PHE A 78 7.06 0.22 -2.50
C PHE A 78 7.41 1.62 -2.99
N LEU A 79 6.55 2.23 -3.80
CA LEU A 79 6.74 3.57 -4.34
C LEU A 79 5.99 4.61 -3.50
N TYR A 80 6.66 5.71 -3.19
CA TYR A 80 6.10 6.83 -2.45
C TYR A 80 6.67 8.16 -2.93
N HIS A 81 6.03 9.28 -2.57
CA HIS A 81 6.61 10.60 -2.81
C HIS A 81 7.48 11.07 -1.65
N ASP A 82 8.69 11.52 -1.94
CA ASP A 82 9.56 12.19 -0.98
C ASP A 82 9.02 13.59 -0.59
N PRO A 83 9.64 14.32 0.37
CA PRO A 83 9.21 15.67 0.73
C PRO A 83 9.24 16.69 -0.41
N LYS A 84 9.97 16.41 -1.49
CA LYS A 84 10.02 17.24 -2.69
C LYS A 84 9.05 16.78 -3.79
N HIS A 85 8.10 15.90 -3.44
CA HIS A 85 7.12 15.31 -4.36
C HIS A 85 7.74 14.50 -5.52
N ARG A 86 8.94 13.95 -5.34
CA ARG A 86 9.55 13.04 -6.32
C ARG A 86 9.17 11.60 -6.00
N LEU A 87 8.83 10.83 -7.02
CA LEU A 87 8.56 9.41 -6.86
C LEU A 87 9.86 8.70 -6.46
N THR A 88 9.81 7.96 -5.38
CA THR A 88 10.96 7.34 -4.70
C THR A 88 10.59 5.92 -4.29
N ALA A 89 11.57 5.04 -4.20
CA ALA A 89 11.39 3.64 -3.86
C ALA A 89 11.87 3.30 -2.45
N SER A 90 11.22 2.30 -1.84
CA SER A 90 11.64 1.68 -0.58
C SER A 90 11.52 0.16 -0.68
N MET A 91 12.51 -0.57 -0.20
CA MET A 91 12.42 -2.03 -0.03
C MET A 91 11.61 -2.42 1.23
N ARG A 92 11.19 -1.44 2.04
CA ARG A 92 10.30 -1.67 3.18
C ARG A 92 8.87 -1.77 2.68
N LEU A 93 8.41 -3.00 2.50
CA LEU A 93 7.06 -3.30 2.03
C LEU A 93 6.06 -3.24 3.20
N PRO A 94 4.75 -3.10 2.92
CA PRO A 94 3.71 -3.27 3.93
C PRO A 94 3.89 -4.62 4.65
N LYS A 95 3.61 -4.65 5.96
CA LYS A 95 3.60 -5.87 6.77
C LYS A 95 2.36 -6.72 6.55
N LEU A 96 1.37 -6.16 5.86
CA LEU A 96 0.12 -6.82 5.50
C LEU A 96 0.13 -7.13 4.00
N GLU A 97 -0.46 -8.25 3.63
CA GLU A 97 -0.78 -8.57 2.25
C GLU A 97 -2.09 -7.90 1.83
N ILE A 98 -2.29 -7.74 0.51
CA ILE A 98 -3.57 -7.23 -0.03
C ILE A 98 -4.69 -8.20 0.38
N GLY A 99 -5.74 -7.65 1.00
CA GLY A 99 -6.85 -8.41 1.57
C GLY A 99 -6.65 -8.85 3.02
N GLU A 100 -5.45 -8.67 3.58
CA GLU A 100 -5.17 -9.00 4.98
C GLU A 100 -5.65 -7.91 5.92
N VAL A 101 -6.15 -8.34 7.08
CA VAL A 101 -6.59 -7.47 8.18
C VAL A 101 -5.51 -7.40 9.25
N GLY A 102 -5.20 -6.18 9.69
CA GLY A 102 -4.21 -5.93 10.73
C GLY A 102 -4.65 -4.84 11.71
N TYR A 103 -3.96 -4.79 12.83
CA TYR A 103 -4.15 -3.77 13.86
C TYR A 103 -3.01 -2.77 13.79
N ALA A 104 -3.31 -1.53 13.45
CA ALA A 104 -2.33 -0.52 13.07
C ALA A 104 -2.63 0.85 13.68
N GLU A 105 -1.62 1.69 13.79
CA GLU A 105 -1.71 3.03 14.37
C GLU A 105 -1.94 4.09 13.31
N VAL A 106 -2.86 5.01 13.60
CA VAL A 106 -3.08 6.24 12.81
C VAL A 106 -1.95 7.22 13.09
N ILE A 107 -1.09 7.47 12.12
CA ILE A 107 0.09 8.34 12.29
C ILE A 107 -0.17 9.80 11.92
N MET A 108 -1.17 10.05 11.08
CA MET A 108 -1.52 11.40 10.64
C MET A 108 -2.98 11.46 10.18
N THR A 109 -3.62 12.60 10.41
CA THR A 109 -4.93 12.94 9.85
C THR A 109 -4.83 14.15 8.93
N THR A 110 -5.64 14.17 7.88
CA THR A 110 -5.71 15.26 6.90
C THR A 110 -7.17 15.61 6.61
N ARG A 111 -7.42 16.64 5.82
CA ARG A 111 -8.76 16.98 5.35
C ARG A 111 -9.39 15.96 4.38
N PHE A 112 -8.64 14.96 3.94
CA PHE A 112 -9.12 13.94 2.98
C PHE A 112 -9.23 12.55 3.58
N GLY A 113 -8.65 12.33 4.75
CA GLY A 113 -8.57 11.03 5.40
C GLY A 113 -7.43 10.97 6.40
N ALA A 114 -6.92 9.77 6.64
CA ALA A 114 -5.83 9.52 7.55
C ALA A 114 -4.73 8.68 6.89
N PHE A 115 -3.57 8.60 7.54
CA PHE A 115 -2.50 7.68 7.19
C PHE A 115 -2.26 6.72 8.33
N VAL A 116 -2.10 5.45 8.00
CA VAL A 116 -1.98 4.35 8.97
C VAL A 116 -0.63 3.66 8.77
N ASP A 117 0.06 3.38 9.88
CA ASP A 117 1.35 2.69 9.88
C ASP A 117 1.14 1.19 9.60
N VAL A 118 1.54 0.75 8.44
CA VAL A 118 1.59 -0.66 8.05
C VAL A 118 3.04 -1.13 7.82
N GLY A 119 4.02 -0.36 8.29
CA GLY A 119 5.45 -0.66 8.16
C GLY A 119 6.11 -0.08 6.92
N THR A 120 5.40 0.72 6.13
CA THR A 120 5.97 1.48 4.99
C THR A 120 6.54 2.82 5.45
N GLU A 121 7.37 3.45 4.60
CA GLU A 121 8.05 4.71 4.94
C GLU A 121 7.08 5.85 5.32
N ARG A 122 5.91 5.90 4.71
CA ARG A 122 4.96 7.01 4.91
C ARG A 122 3.58 6.62 5.40
N GLY A 123 3.38 5.38 5.76
CA GLY A 123 2.05 4.85 6.02
C GLY A 123 1.19 4.75 4.74
N ILE A 124 0.04 4.14 4.88
CA ILE A 124 -0.93 3.96 3.78
C ILE A 124 -2.18 4.78 4.07
N PHE A 125 -2.76 5.32 3.00
CA PHE A 125 -3.91 6.21 3.08
C PHE A 125 -5.20 5.46 3.44
N LEU A 126 -5.94 6.01 4.40
CA LEU A 126 -7.30 5.64 4.78
C LEU A 126 -8.24 6.78 4.35
N PRO A 127 -8.95 6.65 3.23
CA PRO A 127 -9.92 7.67 2.78
C PRO A 127 -11.09 7.82 3.75
N TYR A 128 -11.71 8.99 3.83
CA TYR A 128 -12.93 9.17 4.63
C TYR A 128 -14.07 8.26 4.20
N SER A 129 -14.20 7.96 2.90
CA SER A 129 -15.21 7.02 2.38
C SER A 129 -15.02 5.59 2.88
N GLU A 130 -13.83 5.25 3.36
CA GLU A 130 -13.45 3.96 3.88
C GLU A 130 -13.41 3.91 5.42
N MET A 131 -13.86 4.98 6.08
CA MET A 131 -13.99 5.05 7.53
C MET A 131 -15.43 4.80 7.97
N ILE A 132 -15.64 3.92 8.94
CA ILE A 132 -16.94 3.76 9.62
C ILE A 132 -17.17 4.93 10.58
N GLU A 133 -16.11 5.37 11.24
CA GLU A 133 -16.11 6.58 12.08
C GLU A 133 -14.81 7.37 11.90
N PRO A 134 -14.80 8.68 12.18
CA PRO A 134 -13.58 9.48 12.16
C PRO A 134 -12.53 8.94 13.13
N VAL A 135 -11.28 8.90 12.69
CA VAL A 135 -10.15 8.44 13.49
C VAL A 135 -9.25 9.60 13.91
N GLN A 136 -8.45 9.40 14.97
CA GLN A 136 -7.53 10.39 15.50
C GLN A 136 -6.08 9.87 15.45
N LYS A 137 -5.12 10.78 15.32
CA LYS A 137 -3.70 10.45 15.41
C LYS A 137 -3.38 9.74 16.72
N GLY A 138 -2.60 8.68 16.65
CA GLY A 138 -2.22 7.82 17.79
C GLY A 138 -3.25 6.73 18.12
N GLN A 139 -4.43 6.79 17.55
CA GLN A 139 -5.44 5.74 17.69
C GLN A 139 -4.96 4.46 16.99
N LYS A 140 -5.14 3.30 17.64
CA LYS A 140 -4.90 1.99 17.03
C LYS A 140 -6.22 1.37 16.63
N ILE A 141 -6.30 0.95 15.37
CA ILE A 141 -7.53 0.48 14.74
C ILE A 141 -7.29 -0.79 13.93
N TRP A 142 -8.32 -1.58 13.74
CA TRP A 142 -8.33 -2.66 12.79
C TRP A 142 -8.59 -2.12 11.38
N ILE A 143 -7.73 -2.50 10.46
CA ILE A 143 -7.80 -2.08 9.04
C ILE A 143 -7.55 -3.28 8.14
N LYS A 144 -7.98 -3.17 6.89
CA LYS A 144 -7.70 -4.11 5.82
C LYS A 144 -6.96 -3.39 4.71
N LEU A 145 -5.84 -3.98 4.27
CA LEU A 145 -5.10 -3.46 3.12
C LEU A 145 -5.79 -3.90 1.83
N TYR A 146 -6.00 -2.97 0.90
CA TYR A 146 -6.54 -3.25 -0.42
C TYR A 146 -5.84 -2.43 -1.50
N GLU A 147 -5.98 -2.85 -2.74
CA GLU A 147 -5.56 -2.10 -3.92
C GLU A 147 -6.79 -1.47 -4.56
N ASP A 148 -6.75 -0.16 -4.80
CA ASP A 148 -7.83 0.55 -5.46
C ASP A 148 -7.84 0.27 -6.98
N LYS A 149 -8.87 0.75 -7.68
CA LYS A 149 -9.03 0.58 -9.14
C LYS A 149 -7.91 1.21 -9.96
N THR A 150 -7.09 2.06 -9.35
CA THR A 150 -5.95 2.72 -10.00
C THR A 150 -4.63 2.00 -9.77
N GLY A 151 -4.60 0.90 -9.01
CA GLY A 151 -3.40 0.15 -8.65
C GLY A 151 -2.63 0.76 -7.47
N ARG A 152 -3.28 1.57 -6.63
CA ARG A 152 -2.70 2.13 -5.40
C ARG A 152 -3.17 1.37 -4.20
N LEU A 153 -2.26 1.16 -3.25
CA LEU A 153 -2.61 0.60 -1.95
C LEU A 153 -3.35 1.64 -1.10
N ALA A 154 -4.39 1.18 -0.43
CA ALA A 154 -5.16 1.94 0.55
C ALA A 154 -5.61 1.01 1.67
N VAL A 155 -6.12 1.56 2.75
CA VAL A 155 -6.71 0.78 3.84
C VAL A 155 -8.16 1.19 4.08
N THR A 156 -8.93 0.26 4.64
CA THR A 156 -10.34 0.45 5.00
C THR A 156 -10.61 -0.03 6.42
N THR A 157 -11.55 0.60 7.11
CA THR A 157 -12.09 0.10 8.39
C THR A 157 -13.32 -0.79 8.20
N HIS A 158 -13.78 -1.01 6.97
CA HIS A 158 -14.86 -1.95 6.64
C HIS A 158 -14.34 -3.40 6.69
N VAL A 159 -14.20 -3.94 7.89
CA VAL A 159 -13.59 -5.25 8.18
C VAL A 159 -14.57 -6.26 8.79
N GLU A 160 -15.87 -5.99 8.76
CA GLU A 160 -16.89 -6.79 9.46
C GLU A 160 -16.82 -8.29 9.14
N GLU A 161 -16.74 -8.66 7.87
CA GLU A 161 -16.67 -10.07 7.47
C GLU A 161 -15.40 -10.77 7.94
N ASP A 162 -14.28 -10.04 7.93
CA ASP A 162 -12.99 -10.55 8.39
C ASP A 162 -12.98 -10.69 9.92
N ILE A 163 -13.57 -9.72 10.62
CA ILE A 163 -13.68 -9.72 12.08
C ILE A 163 -14.43 -10.95 12.60
N ARG A 164 -15.51 -11.35 11.94
CA ARG A 164 -16.25 -12.57 12.33
C ARG A 164 -15.39 -13.84 12.32
N ARG A 165 -14.40 -13.90 11.41
CA ARG A 165 -13.45 -15.02 11.35
C ARG A 165 -12.32 -14.90 12.35
N LEU A 166 -11.93 -13.67 12.72
CA LEU A 166 -10.83 -13.37 13.61
C LEU A 166 -11.24 -13.32 15.09
N ALA A 167 -12.54 -13.14 15.38
CA ALA A 167 -13.06 -12.98 16.72
C ALA A 167 -12.71 -14.17 17.64
N ARG A 168 -12.43 -13.84 18.90
CA ARG A 168 -12.16 -14.83 19.96
C ARG A 168 -13.14 -14.63 21.11
N PRO A 169 -13.51 -15.70 21.82
CA PRO A 169 -14.31 -15.59 23.03
C PRO A 169 -13.59 -14.72 24.08
N CYS A 170 -14.32 -13.78 24.68
CA CYS A 170 -13.82 -13.04 25.84
C CYS A 170 -13.83 -13.95 27.07
N LYS A 171 -12.68 -14.09 27.75
CA LYS A 171 -12.55 -14.97 28.91
C LYS A 171 -12.17 -14.25 30.21
N GLU A 172 -11.82 -12.95 30.13
CA GLU A 172 -11.10 -12.28 31.24
C GLU A 172 -11.68 -10.92 31.65
N LEU A 173 -12.86 -10.52 31.14
CA LEU A 173 -13.48 -9.24 31.49
C LEU A 173 -14.51 -9.40 32.64
N ASN A 174 -14.45 -8.45 33.57
CA ASN A 174 -15.43 -8.29 34.63
C ASN A 174 -16.29 -7.04 34.39
N VAL A 175 -17.46 -7.02 35.02
CA VAL A 175 -18.31 -5.81 34.99
C VAL A 175 -17.57 -4.63 35.62
N GLY A 176 -17.48 -3.52 34.90
CA GLY A 176 -16.75 -2.32 35.30
C GLY A 176 -15.38 -2.16 34.67
N ASP A 177 -14.86 -3.17 34.00
CA ASP A 177 -13.59 -3.07 33.26
C ASP A 177 -13.73 -2.12 32.06
N LYS A 178 -12.72 -1.29 31.86
CA LYS A 178 -12.64 -0.38 30.70
C LYS A 178 -11.93 -1.09 29.55
N ILE A 179 -12.59 -1.10 28.40
CA ILE A 179 -12.02 -1.66 27.17
C ILE A 179 -11.92 -0.58 26.08
N THR A 180 -10.97 -0.75 25.19
CA THR A 180 -10.83 0.06 23.97
C THR A 180 -10.97 -0.84 22.75
N GLY A 181 -11.76 -0.41 21.80
CA GLY A 181 -11.95 -1.16 20.56
C GLY A 181 -12.13 -0.25 19.35
N THR A 182 -11.96 -0.85 18.18
CA THR A 182 -12.26 -0.22 16.88
C THR A 182 -13.72 -0.47 16.53
N VAL A 183 -14.45 0.56 16.17
CA VAL A 183 -15.81 0.41 15.62
C VAL A 183 -15.72 -0.23 14.25
N TYR A 184 -16.40 -1.35 14.04
CA TYR A 184 -16.44 -2.04 12.76
C TYR A 184 -17.85 -2.18 12.17
N ASN A 185 -18.88 -1.90 12.95
CA ASN A 185 -20.26 -1.85 12.47
C ASN A 185 -21.13 -0.96 13.34
N ILE A 186 -22.00 -0.17 12.71
CA ILE A 186 -23.01 0.68 13.37
C ILE A 186 -24.38 0.27 12.88
N THR A 187 -25.25 -0.11 13.81
CA THR A 187 -26.62 -0.54 13.54
C THR A 187 -27.64 0.39 14.22
N ARG A 188 -28.92 0.19 13.94
CA ARG A 188 -30.00 0.87 14.66
C ARG A 188 -30.06 0.55 16.15
N GLN A 189 -29.57 -0.61 16.56
CA GLN A 189 -29.59 -1.10 17.94
C GLN A 189 -28.37 -0.70 18.75
N GLY A 190 -27.26 -0.39 18.09
CA GLY A 190 -26.02 -0.03 18.75
C GLY A 190 -24.80 -0.18 17.88
N ILE A 191 -23.66 -0.14 18.54
CA ILE A 191 -22.33 -0.09 17.92
C ILE A 191 -21.59 -1.38 18.25
N PHE A 192 -20.99 -2.01 17.24
CA PHE A 192 -20.10 -3.15 17.41
C PHE A 192 -18.65 -2.69 17.35
N ILE A 193 -17.87 -3.16 18.33
CA ILE A 193 -16.44 -2.91 18.41
C ILE A 193 -15.68 -4.24 18.41
N ILE A 194 -14.41 -4.18 17.99
CA ILE A 194 -13.43 -5.24 18.21
C ILE A 194 -12.23 -4.70 18.96
N THR A 195 -11.80 -5.38 20.01
CA THR A 195 -10.61 -5.03 20.78
C THR A 195 -9.34 -5.52 20.10
N ARG A 196 -8.17 -5.10 20.59
CA ARG A 196 -6.87 -5.63 20.16
C ARG A 196 -6.77 -7.14 20.33
N GLU A 197 -7.36 -7.66 21.41
CA GLU A 197 -7.38 -9.09 21.77
C GLU A 197 -8.36 -9.89 20.90
N ARG A 198 -9.07 -9.23 19.98
CA ARG A 198 -10.10 -9.78 19.08
C ARG A 198 -11.40 -10.17 19.78
N TRP A 199 -11.73 -9.51 20.87
CA TRP A 199 -13.03 -9.67 21.51
C TRP A 199 -14.04 -8.74 20.87
N ILE A 200 -15.23 -9.24 20.60
CA ILE A 200 -16.33 -8.42 20.08
C ILE A 200 -17.11 -7.85 21.25
N GLY A 201 -17.30 -6.54 21.24
CA GLY A 201 -18.17 -5.82 22.16
C GLY A 201 -19.38 -5.24 21.42
N PHE A 202 -20.49 -5.15 22.11
CA PHE A 202 -21.69 -4.48 21.64
C PHE A 202 -22.12 -3.43 22.64
N LEU A 203 -22.23 -2.17 22.18
CA LEU A 203 -22.74 -1.05 22.95
C LEU A 203 -24.15 -0.71 22.45
N HIS A 204 -25.15 -1.01 23.28
CA HIS A 204 -26.55 -0.74 22.93
C HIS A 204 -26.87 0.75 23.02
N ASN A 205 -27.74 1.27 22.14
CA ASN A 205 -28.10 2.69 22.11
C ASN A 205 -28.86 3.21 23.34
N SER A 206 -29.29 2.33 24.22
CA SER A 206 -29.94 2.70 25.50
C SER A 206 -28.95 2.98 26.66
N ASN A 207 -27.66 2.86 26.42
CA ASN A 207 -26.62 3.09 27.43
C ASN A 207 -25.97 4.45 27.28
#